data_38a1023d485581f798083c2f2c72eda9
#
_entry.id   38a1023d485581f798083c2f2c72eda9
#
_cell.length_a   1.000
_cell.length_b   1.000
_cell.length_c   1.000
_cell.angle_alpha   90.00
_cell.angle_beta   90.00
_cell.angle_gamma   90.00
#
_symmetry.space_group_name_H-M   'P 1'
#
loop_
_entity.id
_entity.type
_entity.pdbx_description
1 polymer ?
#
loop_
_entity_poly.entity_id
_entity_poly.type
_entity_poly.pdbx_seq_one_letter_code
_entity_poly.pdbx_strand_id
1 'polypeptide(L)' 'MTQPVRRFRFLLDLWVEPREVESLPVVVRGRVRDLETDEEKYVGSFAEVEQVVEARLDDSGIAPRRWERP' A
#
# COMPACT_ATOMS: atom_id res chain seq x y z
N MET A 1 31.15 -1.42 -9.40
CA MET A 1 30.51 -2.27 -8.41
C MET A 1 28.99 -2.14 -8.53
N THR A 2 28.29 -3.25 -8.73
CA THR A 2 26.84 -3.23 -8.89
C THR A 2 26.19 -3.15 -7.50
N GLN A 3 25.29 -2.18 -7.31
CA GLN A 3 24.55 -2.09 -6.07
C GLN A 3 23.50 -3.20 -6.02
N PRO A 4 23.20 -3.77 -4.84
CA PRO A 4 22.18 -4.77 -4.73
C PRO A 4 20.79 -4.18 -5.03
N VAL A 5 19.92 -5.02 -5.59
CA VAL A 5 18.53 -4.64 -5.80
C VAL A 5 17.86 -4.46 -4.43
N ARG A 6 17.24 -3.30 -4.21
CA ARG A 6 16.48 -3.05 -2.99
C ARG A 6 15.04 -3.50 -3.22
N ARG A 7 14.47 -4.13 -2.21
CA ARG A 7 13.10 -4.61 -2.28
C ARG A 7 12.25 -3.98 -1.19
N PHE A 8 11.05 -3.62 -1.58
CA PHE A 8 10.03 -3.09 -0.69
C PHE A 8 8.82 -4.01 -0.79
N ARG A 9 8.39 -4.56 0.33
CA ARG A 9 7.29 -5.52 0.35
C ARG A 9 6.21 -5.01 1.27
N PHE A 10 4.99 -5.07 0.78
CA PHE A 10 3.82 -4.60 1.51
C PHE A 10 2.76 -5.69 1.52
N LEU A 11 2.05 -5.78 2.62
CA LEU A 11 0.88 -6.62 2.73
C LEU A 11 -0.35 -5.72 2.72
N LEU A 12 -1.25 -5.94 1.78
CA LEU A 12 -2.52 -5.25 1.71
C LEU A 12 -3.61 -6.20 2.19
N ASP A 13 -4.23 -5.85 3.32
CA ASP A 13 -5.39 -6.55 3.83
C ASP A 13 -6.64 -5.78 3.47
N LEU A 14 -7.60 -6.45 2.87
CA LEU A 14 -8.92 -5.89 2.63
C LEU A 14 -9.96 -6.74 3.33
N TRP A 15 -10.92 -6.09 3.98
CA TRP A 15 -12.06 -6.79 4.54
C TRP A 15 -13.34 -6.05 4.22
N VAL A 16 -14.40 -6.83 4.11
CA VAL A 16 -15.69 -6.34 3.67
C VAL A 16 -16.65 -6.42 4.85
N GLU A 17 -17.26 -5.28 5.18
CA GLU A 17 -18.24 -5.23 6.26
C GLU A 17 -19.58 -5.77 5.78
N PRO A 18 -20.32 -6.48 6.67
CA PRO A 18 -21.65 -6.96 6.32
C PRO A 18 -22.58 -5.80 5.97
N ARG A 19 -23.43 -6.00 4.96
CA ARG A 19 -24.48 -5.03 4.64
C ARG A 19 -25.62 -5.16 5.62
N GLU A 20 -26.12 -4.03 6.08
CA GLU A 20 -27.37 -3.99 6.83
C GLU A 20 -28.57 -3.94 5.90
N VAL A 21 -28.39 -3.32 4.72
CA VAL A 21 -29.42 -3.16 3.69
C VAL A 21 -28.82 -3.57 2.35
N GLU A 22 -29.44 -4.53 1.66
CA GLU A 22 -28.92 -5.08 0.41
C GLU A 22 -28.78 -4.07 -0.72
N SER A 23 -29.59 -3.00 -0.71
CA SER A 23 -29.55 -1.97 -1.75
C SER A 23 -28.39 -1.00 -1.61
N LEU A 24 -27.69 -1.02 -0.47
CA LEU A 24 -26.55 -0.13 -0.23
C LEU A 24 -25.23 -0.76 -0.70
N PRO A 25 -24.25 0.07 -1.09
CA PRO A 25 -22.94 -0.42 -1.41
C PRO A 25 -22.30 -1.16 -0.22
N VAL A 26 -21.51 -2.17 -0.51
CA VAL A 26 -20.71 -2.84 0.50
C VAL A 26 -19.54 -1.95 0.89
N VAL A 27 -19.27 -1.85 2.17
CA VAL A 27 -18.11 -1.08 2.66
C VAL A 27 -16.88 -1.99 2.68
N VAL A 28 -15.84 -1.54 2.00
CA VAL A 28 -14.55 -2.23 2.00
C VAL A 28 -13.56 -1.38 2.80
N ARG A 29 -12.86 -2.02 3.70
CA ARG A 29 -11.81 -1.39 4.50
C ARG A 29 -10.47 -2.03 4.19
N GLY A 30 -9.41 -1.26 4.37
CA GLY A 30 -8.08 -1.76 4.07
C GLY A 30 -7.03 -1.36 5.08
N ARG A 31 -5.95 -2.11 5.08
CA ARG A 31 -4.77 -1.84 5.88
C ARG A 31 -3.54 -2.23 5.06
N VAL A 32 -2.56 -1.35 5.05
CA VAL A 32 -1.26 -1.61 4.43
C VAL A 32 -0.22 -1.78 5.52
N ARG A 33 0.53 -2.84 5.44
CA ARG A 33 1.65 -3.10 6.34
C ARG A 33 2.94 -3.18 5.54
N ASP A 34 3.94 -2.40 5.95
CA ASP A 34 5.29 -2.49 5.42
C ASP A 34 5.98 -3.67 6.10
N LEU A 35 6.35 -4.69 5.34
CA LEU A 35 6.93 -5.91 5.91
C LEU A 35 8.37 -5.73 6.39
N GLU A 36 9.03 -4.65 6.00
CA GLU A 36 10.39 -4.35 6.43
C GLU A 36 10.41 -3.58 7.74
N THR A 37 9.57 -2.55 7.86
CA THR A 37 9.51 -1.68 9.04
C THR A 37 8.45 -2.11 10.05
N ASP A 38 7.53 -2.96 9.64
CA ASP A 38 6.37 -3.41 10.42
C ASP A 38 5.34 -2.31 10.72
N GLU A 39 5.45 -1.17 10.05
CA GLU A 39 4.48 -0.10 10.18
C GLU A 39 3.18 -0.44 9.45
N GLU A 40 2.06 -0.09 10.05
CA GLU A 40 0.74 -0.31 9.50
C GLU A 40 -0.02 1.00 9.36
N LYS A 41 -0.80 1.12 8.28
CA LYS A 41 -1.71 2.25 8.07
C LYS A 41 -3.03 1.75 7.52
N TYR A 42 -4.12 2.26 8.07
CA TYR A 42 -5.45 2.02 7.53
C TYR A 42 -5.66 2.90 6.30
N VAL A 43 -6.30 2.33 5.30
CA VAL A 43 -6.54 3.01 4.02
C VAL A 43 -8.01 2.85 3.60
N GLY A 44 -8.55 3.89 2.99
CA GLY A 44 -9.93 3.92 2.53
C GLY A 44 -10.09 3.87 1.02
N SER A 45 -8.98 3.78 0.26
CA SER A 45 -9.00 3.73 -1.20
C SER A 45 -7.66 3.23 -1.73
N PHE A 46 -7.63 2.85 -3.01
CA PHE A 46 -6.36 2.51 -3.66
C PHE A 46 -5.45 3.73 -3.80
N ALA A 47 -6.02 4.92 -3.92
CA ALA A 47 -5.21 6.15 -3.94
C ALA A 47 -4.43 6.32 -2.63
N GLU A 48 -5.03 5.98 -1.50
CA GLU A 48 -4.35 6.03 -0.21
C GLU A 48 -3.26 4.95 -0.11
N VAL A 49 -3.49 3.76 -0.67
CA VAL A 49 -2.46 2.73 -0.77
C VAL A 49 -1.26 3.24 -1.55
N GLU A 50 -1.52 3.88 -2.69
CA GLU A 50 -0.47 4.50 -3.51
C GLU A 50 0.32 5.52 -2.71
N GLN A 51 -0.35 6.38 -1.96
CA GLN A 51 0.30 7.39 -1.11
C GLN A 51 1.23 6.77 -0.07
N VAL A 52 0.80 5.67 0.56
CA VAL A 52 1.62 4.97 1.54
C VAL A 52 2.89 4.42 0.90
N VAL A 53 2.77 3.79 -0.25
CA VAL A 53 3.91 3.22 -0.97
C VAL A 53 4.85 4.33 -1.46
N GLU A 54 4.30 5.39 -2.06
CA GLU A 54 5.09 6.51 -2.56
C GLU A 54 5.87 7.19 -1.44
N ALA A 55 5.24 7.43 -0.30
CA ALA A 55 5.89 8.03 0.85
C ALA A 55 7.05 7.16 1.36
N ARG A 56 6.87 5.84 1.38
CA ARG A 56 7.92 4.91 1.80
C ARG A 56 9.13 4.96 0.86
N LEU A 57 8.88 5.03 -0.44
CA LEU A 57 9.95 5.14 -1.43
C LEU A 57 10.68 6.49 -1.31
N ASP A 58 9.93 7.57 -1.13
CA ASP A 58 10.52 8.89 -0.91
C ASP A 58 11.41 8.92 0.33
N ASP A 59 10.92 8.39 1.44
CA ASP A 59 11.65 8.35 2.71
C ASP A 59 12.93 7.50 2.61
N SER A 60 12.96 6.57 1.68
CA SER A 60 14.13 5.71 1.45
C SER A 60 15.09 6.25 0.40
N GLY A 61 14.83 7.46 -0.08
CA GLY A 61 15.70 8.10 -1.07
C GLY A 61 15.54 7.55 -2.49
N ILE A 62 14.45 6.88 -2.80
CA ILE A 62 14.16 6.36 -4.14
C ILE A 62 13.43 7.43 -4.94
N ALA A 63 14.09 8.54 -5.16
CA ALA A 63 13.54 9.68 -5.90
C ALA A 63 14.66 10.46 -6.58
N PRO A 64 14.50 10.95 -7.83
CA PRO A 64 13.35 10.67 -8.68
C PRO A 64 13.29 9.21 -9.13
N ARG A 65 12.11 8.73 -9.51
CA ARG A 65 11.93 7.35 -9.93
C ARG A 65 11.05 7.24 -11.17
N ARG A 66 11.24 6.16 -11.88
CA ARG A 66 10.43 5.82 -13.05
C ARG A 66 9.97 4.38 -12.91
N TRP A 67 8.69 4.16 -13.13
CA TRP A 67 8.11 2.82 -13.10
C TRP A 67 8.26 2.16 -14.47
N GLU A 68 8.76 0.94 -14.47
CA GLU A 68 8.88 0.13 -15.67
C GLU A 68 8.46 -1.29 -15.35
N ARG A 69 7.89 -1.96 -16.33
CA ARG A 69 7.59 -3.39 -16.20
C ARG A 69 8.89 -4.19 -16.34
N PRO A 70 9.06 -5.24 -15.52
CA PRO A 70 10.23 -6.10 -15.64
C PRO A 70 10.29 -6.89 -16.93
#